data_a96d7d73cf71fd0e8cab7e502e0cb088
#
_entry.id   a96d7d73cf71fd0e8cab7e502e0cb088
#
_cell.length_a   1.000
_cell.length_b   1.000
_cell.length_c   1.000
_cell.angle_alpha   90.00
_cell.angle_beta   90.00
_cell.angle_gamma   90.00
#
_symmetry.space_group_name_H-M   'P 1'
#
loop_
_entity.id
_entity.type
_entity.pdbx_description
1 polymer ?
#
loop_
_entity_poly.entity_id
_entity_poly.type
_entity_poly.pdbx_seq_one_letter_code
_entity_poly.pdbx_strand_id
1 'polypeptide(L)'
;MFEHITDAIKAPAIVRLDTNLYIARFETMKVYSTLAAVEHLLRRGVVKPGDTLVDSSSGLYAYSLALACHKYGMKCRIIASRTVDRTLMVQLQILGATVEQVEPSPTLKLDQSLRVQRIQALLERDPSIHWMQQYHDAVHYMGYEGVAAIVRDTLGSDALTVVGAVGSGASTGGLVQSLRAANGDVELIGVQPFGSVTFGSEHVEDPGIIIAGIGSAIPFRNVRHELYDVIHWVSFDYALSGAVALLRRHAIFAGLSSGCCYVVAAREAAQRPDRTILFIAADTGHRYVDSVFARHTEARELDALAPVVISSLAELTLPWSAMPWDRRPDPAQQPVDAIASEVAARAH
;
A
#
# COMPACT_ATOMS: atom_id res chain seq x y z
N MET A 1 -18.06 -14.25 19.23
CA MET A 1 -18.92 -13.13 18.75
C MET A 1 -18.05 -11.89 18.67
N PHE A 2 -18.16 -11.08 17.64
CA PHE A 2 -17.42 -9.83 17.49
C PHE A 2 -18.29 -8.66 17.99
N GLU A 3 -17.68 -7.68 18.64
CA GLU A 3 -18.38 -6.49 19.15
C GLU A 3 -18.34 -5.33 18.15
N HIS A 4 -17.38 -5.34 17.23
CA HIS A 4 -17.25 -4.31 16.20
C HIS A 4 -16.87 -4.95 14.85
N ILE A 5 -17.32 -4.35 13.75
CA ILE A 5 -17.07 -4.89 12.39
C ILE A 5 -15.57 -5.01 12.08
N THR A 6 -14.74 -4.12 12.61
CA THR A 6 -13.30 -4.16 12.39
C THR A 6 -12.65 -5.44 12.92
N ASP A 7 -13.19 -6.05 13.95
CA ASP A 7 -12.67 -7.31 14.49
C ASP A 7 -13.01 -8.50 13.57
N ALA A 8 -14.16 -8.43 12.90
CA ALA A 8 -14.58 -9.44 11.93
C ALA A 8 -13.78 -9.35 10.62
N ILE A 9 -13.55 -8.15 10.10
CA ILE A 9 -12.85 -7.96 8.82
C ILE A 9 -11.32 -8.00 8.91
N LYS A 10 -10.77 -8.14 10.12
CA LYS A 10 -9.33 -8.32 10.35
C LYS A 10 -8.78 -9.64 9.77
N ALA A 11 -9.56 -10.71 9.71
CA ALA A 11 -9.09 -11.97 9.19
C ALA A 11 -9.09 -11.95 7.65
N PRO A 12 -7.92 -12.01 6.96
CA PRO A 12 -7.91 -12.18 5.52
C PRO A 12 -8.39 -13.58 5.15
N ALA A 13 -9.06 -13.70 4.02
CA ALA A 13 -9.30 -15.00 3.41
C ALA A 13 -8.05 -15.40 2.61
N ILE A 14 -7.35 -16.44 3.04
CA ILE A 14 -6.28 -17.04 2.26
C ILE A 14 -6.90 -18.11 1.35
N VAL A 15 -6.78 -17.90 0.04
CA VAL A 15 -7.35 -18.79 -0.98
C VAL A 15 -6.23 -19.31 -1.87
N ARG A 16 -6.21 -20.61 -2.09
CA ARG A 16 -5.31 -21.25 -3.03
C ARG A 16 -5.88 -21.10 -4.45
N LEU A 17 -5.11 -20.50 -5.35
CA LEU A 17 -5.50 -20.28 -6.74
C LEU A 17 -4.89 -21.31 -7.69
N ASP A 18 -3.69 -21.81 -7.36
CA ASP A 18 -2.97 -22.82 -8.12
C ASP A 18 -2.09 -23.65 -7.17
N THR A 19 -1.27 -24.55 -7.70
CA THR A 19 -0.43 -25.47 -6.95
C THR A 19 0.42 -24.76 -5.88
N ASN A 20 1.04 -23.64 -6.24
CA ASN A 20 1.92 -22.84 -5.37
C ASN A 20 1.51 -21.36 -5.29
N LEU A 21 0.34 -20.98 -5.83
CA LEU A 21 -0.16 -19.60 -5.85
C LEU A 21 -1.31 -19.39 -4.90
N TYR A 22 -1.17 -18.42 -4.01
CA TYR A 22 -2.15 -18.07 -2.98
C TYR A 22 -2.42 -16.57 -2.98
N ILE A 23 -3.64 -16.20 -2.58
CA ILE A 23 -4.05 -14.83 -2.35
C ILE A 23 -4.42 -14.63 -0.88
N ALA A 24 -3.92 -13.56 -0.26
CA ALA A 24 -4.45 -13.02 0.99
C ALA A 24 -5.45 -11.91 0.64
N ARG A 25 -6.74 -12.25 0.65
CA ARG A 25 -7.82 -11.33 0.27
C ARG A 25 -8.37 -10.64 1.49
N PHE A 26 -8.30 -9.31 1.49
CA PHE A 26 -8.85 -8.44 2.52
C PHE A 26 -10.11 -7.73 2.02
N GLU A 27 -10.96 -7.35 2.93
CA GLU A 27 -12.02 -6.37 2.63
C GLU A 27 -11.42 -4.96 2.62
N THR A 28 -10.63 -4.62 3.62
CA THR A 28 -9.78 -3.44 3.68
C THR A 28 -8.55 -3.70 4.54
N MET A 29 -7.39 -3.82 3.92
CA MET A 29 -6.16 -4.18 4.63
C MET A 29 -5.69 -3.09 5.59
N LYS A 30 -6.02 -1.82 5.35
CA LYS A 30 -5.58 -0.69 6.19
C LYS A 30 -6.16 -0.72 7.61
N VAL A 31 -7.20 -1.51 7.85
CA VAL A 31 -7.79 -1.67 9.18
C VAL A 31 -6.78 -2.19 10.21
N TYR A 32 -5.81 -3.00 9.79
CA TYR A 32 -4.76 -3.49 10.68
C TYR A 32 -3.90 -2.36 11.23
N SER A 33 -3.36 -1.52 10.35
CA SER A 33 -2.49 -0.42 10.77
C SER A 33 -3.24 0.64 11.59
N THR A 34 -4.46 1.00 11.20
CA THR A 34 -5.23 2.04 11.91
C THR A 34 -5.67 1.59 13.29
N LEU A 35 -6.17 0.36 13.44
CA LEU A 35 -6.55 -0.16 14.76
C LEU A 35 -5.37 -0.28 15.69
N ALA A 36 -4.27 -0.88 15.24
CA ALA A 36 -3.07 -1.05 16.07
C ALA A 36 -2.46 0.30 16.45
N ALA A 37 -2.41 1.26 15.52
CA ALA A 37 -1.91 2.60 15.80
C ALA A 37 -2.77 3.33 16.84
N VAL A 38 -4.09 3.36 16.67
CA VAL A 38 -4.99 4.05 17.62
C VAL A 38 -4.95 3.37 18.98
N GLU A 39 -4.99 2.04 19.03
CA GLU A 39 -4.88 1.29 20.28
C GLU A 39 -3.55 1.54 21.01
N HIS A 40 -2.44 1.59 20.27
CA HIS A 40 -1.12 1.90 20.82
C HIS A 40 -1.08 3.31 21.43
N LEU A 41 -1.60 4.30 20.70
CA LEU A 41 -1.65 5.69 21.16
C LEU A 41 -2.51 5.85 22.41
N LEU A 42 -3.67 5.16 22.47
CA LEU A 42 -4.53 5.13 23.65
C LEU A 42 -3.83 4.48 24.85
N ARG A 43 -3.20 3.31 24.68
CA ARG A 43 -2.45 2.61 25.75
C ARG A 43 -1.27 3.44 26.27
N ARG A 44 -0.66 4.24 25.43
CA ARG A 44 0.44 5.16 25.81
C ARG A 44 -0.05 6.47 26.43
N GLY A 45 -1.36 6.71 26.44
CA GLY A 45 -1.93 7.96 26.92
C GLY A 45 -1.60 9.18 26.03
N VAL A 46 -1.16 8.96 24.78
CA VAL A 46 -0.90 10.03 23.82
C VAL A 46 -2.20 10.67 23.36
N VAL A 47 -3.24 9.86 23.22
CA VAL A 47 -4.61 10.28 22.93
C VAL A 47 -5.60 9.63 23.89
N LYS A 48 -6.78 10.19 24.02
CA LYS A 48 -7.89 9.66 24.84
C LYS A 48 -9.20 9.69 24.05
N PRO A 49 -10.21 8.87 24.43
CA PRO A 49 -11.53 8.93 23.79
C PRO A 49 -12.06 10.36 23.75
N GLY A 50 -12.61 10.78 22.60
CA GLY A 50 -13.09 12.13 22.34
C GLY A 50 -12.08 13.04 21.64
N ASP A 51 -10.77 12.73 21.65
CA ASP A 51 -9.76 13.49 20.91
C ASP A 51 -9.94 13.33 19.40
N THR A 52 -9.40 14.27 18.63
CA THR A 52 -9.47 14.28 17.17
C THR A 52 -8.20 13.70 16.57
N LEU A 53 -8.37 12.67 15.74
CA LEU A 53 -7.30 12.13 14.89
C LEU A 53 -7.43 12.69 13.48
N VAL A 54 -6.32 13.18 12.91
CA VAL A 54 -6.30 13.72 11.54
C VAL A 54 -5.27 12.99 10.70
N ASP A 55 -5.60 12.74 9.42
CA ASP A 55 -4.58 12.38 8.43
C ASP A 55 -5.01 12.78 7.01
N SER A 56 -4.02 12.68 6.09
CA SER A 56 -4.20 12.92 4.67
C SER A 56 -4.49 11.61 3.96
N SER A 57 -5.70 11.44 3.44
CA SER A 57 -6.02 10.24 2.64
C SER A 57 -7.23 10.48 1.75
N SER A 58 -7.20 9.89 0.54
CA SER A 58 -8.33 9.85 -0.40
C SER A 58 -8.78 8.42 -0.69
N GLY A 59 -8.37 7.46 0.13
CA GLY A 59 -8.61 6.04 -0.12
C GLY A 59 -8.87 5.21 1.14
N LEU A 60 -8.46 3.96 1.08
CA LEU A 60 -8.73 2.95 2.13
C LEU A 60 -8.29 3.35 3.53
N TYR A 61 -7.19 4.11 3.65
CA TYR A 61 -6.73 4.54 4.96
C TYR A 61 -7.75 5.48 5.63
N ALA A 62 -8.37 6.40 4.88
CA ALA A 62 -9.41 7.28 5.41
C ALA A 62 -10.59 6.47 5.99
N TYR A 63 -11.07 5.48 5.24
CA TYR A 63 -12.13 4.59 5.70
C TYR A 63 -11.72 3.80 6.95
N SER A 64 -10.53 3.22 6.93
CA SER A 64 -10.03 2.43 8.06
C SER A 64 -9.80 3.27 9.31
N LEU A 65 -9.33 4.53 9.16
CA LEU A 65 -9.19 5.45 10.28
C LEU A 65 -10.55 5.85 10.85
N ALA A 66 -11.54 6.11 10.00
CA ALA A 66 -12.90 6.38 10.45
C ALA A 66 -13.50 5.19 11.23
N LEU A 67 -13.29 3.96 10.78
CA LEU A 67 -13.69 2.74 11.50
C LEU A 67 -12.97 2.61 12.86
N ALA A 68 -11.67 2.88 12.93
CA ALA A 68 -10.91 2.85 14.17
C ALA A 68 -11.40 3.94 15.14
N CYS A 69 -11.65 5.16 14.64
CA CYS A 69 -12.22 6.23 15.44
C CYS A 69 -13.61 5.88 15.98
N HIS A 70 -14.46 5.27 15.16
CA HIS A 70 -15.78 4.80 15.59
C HIS A 70 -15.66 3.75 16.71
N LYS A 71 -14.76 2.79 16.56
CA LYS A 71 -14.53 1.73 17.55
C LYS A 71 -14.07 2.27 18.90
N TYR A 72 -13.14 3.23 18.88
CA TYR A 72 -12.47 3.72 20.09
C TYR A 72 -13.02 5.06 20.62
N GLY A 73 -14.15 5.53 20.07
CA GLY A 73 -14.80 6.78 20.51
C GLY A 73 -13.97 8.04 20.23
N MET A 74 -13.19 8.04 19.15
CA MET A 74 -12.38 9.18 18.69
C MET A 74 -13.13 10.00 17.66
N LYS A 75 -12.74 11.26 17.47
CA LYS A 75 -13.19 12.07 16.34
C LYS A 75 -12.26 11.86 15.16
N CYS A 76 -12.81 11.69 13.95
CA CYS A 76 -12.04 11.50 12.73
C CYS A 76 -12.08 12.76 11.86
N ARG A 77 -10.90 13.22 11.40
CA ARG A 77 -10.78 14.30 10.42
C ARG A 77 -9.87 13.85 9.28
N ILE A 78 -10.35 13.97 8.05
CA ILE A 78 -9.64 13.56 6.84
C ILE A 78 -9.40 14.78 5.95
N ILE A 79 -8.14 15.01 5.59
CA ILE A 79 -7.77 15.95 4.55
C ILE A 79 -7.59 15.19 3.25
N ALA A 80 -8.49 15.42 2.31
CA ALA A 80 -8.64 14.61 1.10
C ALA A 80 -8.40 15.42 -0.17
N SER A 81 -8.07 14.71 -1.25
CA SER A 81 -8.17 15.23 -2.62
C SER A 81 -9.62 15.32 -3.07
N ARG A 82 -9.92 16.12 -4.07
CA ARG A 82 -11.23 16.10 -4.75
C ARG A 82 -11.50 14.82 -5.54
N THR A 83 -10.49 13.99 -5.76
CA THR A 83 -10.61 12.69 -6.44
C THR A 83 -11.15 11.57 -5.54
N VAL A 84 -11.55 11.86 -4.30
CA VAL A 84 -12.24 10.87 -3.45
C VAL A 84 -13.50 10.39 -4.13
N ASP A 85 -13.63 9.06 -4.26
CA ASP A 85 -14.83 8.49 -4.86
C ASP A 85 -16.08 8.75 -3.99
N ARG A 86 -17.22 8.82 -4.64
CA ARG A 86 -18.52 9.15 -4.00
C ARG A 86 -18.87 8.16 -2.89
N THR A 87 -18.60 6.87 -3.09
CA THR A 87 -18.94 5.83 -2.11
C THR A 87 -18.15 6.05 -0.82
N LEU A 88 -16.85 6.27 -0.94
CA LEU A 88 -16.00 6.55 0.22
C LEU A 88 -16.45 7.83 0.94
N MET A 89 -16.76 8.90 0.20
CA MET A 89 -17.20 10.16 0.81
C MET A 89 -18.47 9.95 1.66
N VAL A 90 -19.46 9.25 1.13
CA VAL A 90 -20.71 8.95 1.86
C VAL A 90 -20.45 8.08 3.09
N GLN A 91 -19.59 7.06 2.97
CA GLN A 91 -19.19 6.21 4.11
C GLN A 91 -18.54 7.01 5.23
N LEU A 92 -17.61 7.91 4.89
CA LEU A 92 -16.93 8.76 5.87
C LEU A 92 -17.91 9.70 6.59
N GLN A 93 -18.82 10.32 5.84
CA GLN A 93 -19.84 11.21 6.39
C GLN A 93 -20.79 10.48 7.35
N ILE A 94 -21.26 9.29 6.98
CA ILE A 94 -22.15 8.47 7.83
C ILE A 94 -21.41 8.01 9.09
N LEU A 95 -20.13 7.69 9.01
CA LEU A 95 -19.29 7.35 10.17
C LEU A 95 -18.95 8.57 11.05
N GLY A 96 -19.43 9.76 10.71
CA GLY A 96 -19.21 11.00 11.48
C GLY A 96 -17.84 11.62 11.28
N ALA A 97 -17.09 11.22 10.25
CA ALA A 97 -15.82 11.84 9.93
C ALA A 97 -16.01 13.23 9.30
N THR A 98 -15.23 14.20 9.74
CA THR A 98 -15.11 15.50 9.06
C THR A 98 -14.16 15.35 7.87
N VAL A 99 -14.65 15.53 6.65
CA VAL A 99 -13.83 15.46 5.44
C VAL A 99 -13.65 16.85 4.86
N GLU A 100 -12.41 17.29 4.75
CA GLU A 100 -12.02 18.54 4.12
C GLU A 100 -11.24 18.24 2.84
N GLN A 101 -11.73 18.73 1.71
CA GLN A 101 -11.07 18.55 0.42
C GLN A 101 -10.23 19.78 0.09
N VAL A 102 -8.95 19.55 -0.27
CA VAL A 102 -8.09 20.64 -0.75
C VAL A 102 -8.50 21.04 -2.18
N GLU A 103 -8.15 22.28 -2.57
CA GLU A 103 -8.39 22.74 -3.93
C GLU A 103 -7.66 21.86 -4.94
N PRO A 104 -8.25 21.62 -6.13
CA PRO A 104 -7.62 20.85 -7.18
C PRO A 104 -6.28 21.45 -7.56
N SER A 105 -5.29 20.60 -7.74
CA SER A 105 -3.98 21.01 -8.20
C SER A 105 -3.63 20.34 -9.53
N PRO A 106 -2.76 20.94 -10.37
CA PRO A 106 -2.38 20.39 -11.66
C PRO A 106 -1.62 19.07 -11.56
N THR A 107 -0.98 18.81 -10.42
CA THR A 107 -0.15 17.62 -10.23
C THR A 107 -0.46 16.91 -8.92
N LEU A 108 -0.27 15.59 -8.89
CA LEU A 108 -0.42 14.79 -7.67
C LEU A 108 0.56 15.23 -6.58
N LYS A 109 1.79 15.60 -6.94
CA LYS A 109 2.80 16.08 -5.98
C LYS A 109 2.31 17.34 -5.25
N LEU A 110 1.76 18.29 -5.97
CA LEU A 110 1.21 19.51 -5.39
C LEU A 110 -0.01 19.20 -4.53
N ASP A 111 -0.91 18.33 -4.97
CA ASP A 111 -2.07 17.89 -4.19
C ASP A 111 -1.66 17.26 -2.85
N GLN A 112 -0.69 16.34 -2.86
CA GLN A 112 -0.19 15.72 -1.63
C GLN A 112 0.47 16.75 -0.70
N SER A 113 1.23 17.70 -1.24
CA SER A 113 1.87 18.76 -0.47
C SER A 113 0.84 19.70 0.16
N LEU A 114 -0.19 20.11 -0.58
CA LEU A 114 -1.28 20.96 -0.06
C LEU A 114 -2.02 20.29 1.10
N ARG A 115 -2.27 19.00 1.02
CA ARG A 115 -2.91 18.25 2.11
C ARG A 115 -2.06 18.23 3.37
N VAL A 116 -0.75 18.01 3.24
CA VAL A 116 0.20 18.06 4.38
C VAL A 116 0.25 19.44 4.98
N GLN A 117 0.39 20.52 4.18
CA GLN A 117 0.37 21.90 4.64
C GLN A 117 -0.93 22.23 5.38
N ARG A 118 -2.06 21.73 4.89
CA ARG A 118 -3.34 21.93 5.55
C ARG A 118 -3.41 21.28 6.93
N ILE A 119 -2.86 20.05 7.07
CA ILE A 119 -2.75 19.41 8.39
C ILE A 119 -1.87 20.24 9.33
N GLN A 120 -0.71 20.69 8.89
CA GLN A 120 0.19 21.52 9.70
C GLN A 120 -0.51 22.79 10.20
N ALA A 121 -1.23 23.50 9.33
CA ALA A 121 -2.02 24.67 9.71
C ALA A 121 -3.16 24.35 10.71
N LEU A 122 -3.69 23.14 10.71
CA LEU A 122 -4.67 22.70 11.71
C LEU A 122 -4.00 22.46 13.06
N LEU A 123 -2.85 21.81 13.09
CA LEU A 123 -2.11 21.55 14.33
C LEU A 123 -1.61 22.82 15.01
N GLU A 124 -1.22 23.84 14.23
CA GLU A 124 -0.85 25.17 14.75
C GLU A 124 -2.03 25.86 15.45
N ARG A 125 -3.25 25.67 14.96
CA ARG A 125 -4.47 26.28 15.53
C ARG A 125 -5.05 25.49 16.70
N ASP A 126 -4.91 24.17 16.68
CA ASP A 126 -5.44 23.28 17.69
C ASP A 126 -4.45 22.12 17.96
N PRO A 127 -3.54 22.32 18.93
CA PRO A 127 -2.55 21.32 19.33
C PRO A 127 -3.15 20.04 19.96
N SER A 128 -4.45 20.02 20.27
CA SER A 128 -5.12 18.80 20.77
C SER A 128 -5.43 17.78 19.68
N ILE A 129 -5.31 18.16 18.41
CA ILE A 129 -5.47 17.27 17.26
C ILE A 129 -4.22 16.41 17.12
N HIS A 130 -4.39 15.11 17.02
CA HIS A 130 -3.28 14.19 16.79
C HIS A 130 -3.17 13.81 15.30
N TRP A 131 -2.00 14.05 14.67
CA TRP A 131 -1.72 13.66 13.30
C TRP A 131 -1.19 12.23 13.25
N MET A 132 -1.87 11.33 12.55
CA MET A 132 -1.55 9.92 12.48
C MET A 132 -0.31 9.59 11.64
N GLN A 133 0.08 10.46 10.71
CA GLN A 133 1.31 10.36 9.90
C GLN A 133 1.50 8.99 9.22
N GLN A 134 0.47 8.50 8.50
CA GLN A 134 0.51 7.15 7.89
C GLN A 134 1.73 6.87 7.01
N TYR A 135 2.38 7.90 6.49
CA TYR A 135 3.53 7.77 5.59
C TYR A 135 4.88 7.79 6.33
N HIS A 136 4.90 8.22 7.59
CA HIS A 136 6.15 8.54 8.31
C HIS A 136 6.26 7.87 9.67
N ASP A 137 5.16 7.55 10.34
CA ASP A 137 5.18 6.93 11.67
C ASP A 137 5.20 5.39 11.55
N ALA A 138 6.23 4.78 12.15
CA ALA A 138 6.41 3.33 12.18
C ALA A 138 5.33 2.59 12.98
N VAL A 139 4.51 3.30 13.77
CA VAL A 139 3.36 2.71 14.49
C VAL A 139 2.41 1.96 13.54
N HIS A 140 2.38 2.36 12.26
CA HIS A 140 1.55 1.73 11.24
C HIS A 140 2.01 0.34 10.80
N TYR A 141 3.20 -0.09 11.20
CA TYR A 141 3.70 -1.45 11.00
C TYR A 141 3.09 -2.46 11.97
N MET A 142 2.69 -2.01 13.17
CA MET A 142 2.36 -2.86 14.31
C MET A 142 1.18 -3.81 14.07
N GLY A 143 0.21 -3.48 13.26
CA GLY A 143 -0.97 -4.34 13.09
C GLY A 143 -0.71 -5.61 12.26
N TYR A 144 0.36 -5.68 11.50
CA TYR A 144 0.58 -6.75 10.53
C TYR A 144 1.20 -8.02 11.09
N GLU A 145 1.62 -8.03 12.35
CA GLU A 145 2.04 -9.23 13.09
C GLU A 145 0.94 -10.30 13.11
N GLY A 146 -0.31 -9.87 13.31
CA GLY A 146 -1.47 -10.78 13.29
C GLY A 146 -1.69 -11.40 11.90
N VAL A 147 -1.46 -10.65 10.82
CA VAL A 147 -1.51 -11.18 9.45
C VAL A 147 -0.39 -12.20 9.23
N ALA A 148 0.82 -11.90 9.69
CA ALA A 148 1.96 -12.81 9.59
C ALA A 148 1.70 -14.14 10.31
N ALA A 149 1.06 -14.11 11.48
CA ALA A 149 0.67 -15.31 12.20
C ALA A 149 -0.32 -16.16 11.38
N ILE A 150 -1.38 -15.55 10.83
CA ILE A 150 -2.36 -16.24 9.97
C ILE A 150 -1.68 -16.87 8.75
N VAL A 151 -0.77 -16.13 8.10
CA VAL A 151 -0.02 -16.65 6.93
C VAL A 151 0.81 -17.86 7.30
N ARG A 152 1.57 -17.81 8.41
CA ARG A 152 2.38 -18.94 8.89
C ARG A 152 1.53 -20.16 9.23
N ASP A 153 0.44 -19.93 9.96
CA ASP A 153 -0.45 -21.02 10.41
C ASP A 153 -1.14 -21.71 9.22
N THR A 154 -1.34 -20.98 8.11
CA THR A 154 -2.03 -21.48 6.92
C THR A 154 -1.08 -22.09 5.90
N LEU A 155 0.05 -21.48 5.64
CA LEU A 155 0.96 -21.82 4.53
C LEU A 155 2.25 -22.50 5.01
N GLY A 156 2.52 -22.53 6.30
CA GLY A 156 3.80 -22.99 6.84
C GLY A 156 4.89 -21.92 6.74
N SER A 157 6.13 -22.36 6.97
CA SER A 157 7.29 -21.47 7.05
C SER A 157 8.38 -21.76 6.00
N ASP A 158 8.08 -22.58 5.01
CA ASP A 158 9.06 -22.91 3.96
C ASP A 158 9.24 -21.72 2.99
N ALA A 159 10.06 -21.88 1.97
CA ALA A 159 10.38 -20.84 1.00
C ALA A 159 9.13 -20.05 0.51
N LEU A 160 8.94 -18.83 1.04
CA LEU A 160 7.79 -17.97 0.79
C LEU A 160 8.19 -16.70 0.03
N THR A 161 7.47 -16.40 -1.04
CA THR A 161 7.53 -15.09 -1.70
C THR A 161 6.23 -14.34 -1.45
N VAL A 162 6.34 -13.14 -0.90
CA VAL A 162 5.21 -12.21 -0.73
C VAL A 162 5.25 -11.17 -1.84
N VAL A 163 4.16 -11.07 -2.62
CA VAL A 163 3.98 -10.05 -3.65
C VAL A 163 2.99 -9.01 -3.16
N GLY A 164 3.42 -7.75 -3.03
CA GLY A 164 2.59 -6.70 -2.49
C GLY A 164 2.74 -5.35 -3.17
N ALA A 165 1.61 -4.69 -3.40
CA ALA A 165 1.58 -3.33 -3.90
C ALA A 165 2.08 -2.35 -2.83
N VAL A 166 2.97 -1.43 -3.21
CA VAL A 166 3.62 -0.51 -2.27
C VAL A 166 3.01 0.88 -2.39
N GLY A 167 2.22 1.26 -1.38
CA GLY A 167 1.78 2.63 -1.13
C GLY A 167 2.61 3.24 -0.01
N SER A 168 2.06 3.29 1.22
CA SER A 168 2.80 3.80 2.39
C SER A 168 3.95 2.89 2.87
N GLY A 169 4.09 1.68 2.34
CA GLY A 169 5.09 0.71 2.79
C GLY A 169 4.71 -0.08 4.06
N ALA A 170 3.78 0.42 4.86
CA ALA A 170 3.47 -0.16 6.16
C ALA A 170 2.96 -1.62 6.09
N SER A 171 2.11 -1.95 5.11
CA SER A 171 1.54 -3.29 4.98
C SER A 171 2.57 -4.33 4.53
N THR A 172 3.29 -4.04 3.45
CA THR A 172 4.33 -4.94 2.93
C THR A 172 5.48 -5.07 3.91
N GLY A 173 5.97 -3.94 4.44
CA GLY A 173 7.06 -3.91 5.40
C GLY A 173 6.70 -4.60 6.72
N GLY A 174 5.56 -4.27 7.33
CA GLY A 174 5.13 -4.84 8.60
C GLY A 174 4.87 -6.35 8.52
N LEU A 175 4.23 -6.80 7.44
CA LEU A 175 4.00 -8.22 7.20
C LEU A 175 5.34 -8.97 7.06
N VAL A 176 6.22 -8.51 6.17
CA VAL A 176 7.45 -9.23 5.87
C VAL A 176 8.46 -9.18 7.02
N GLN A 177 8.57 -8.08 7.75
CA GLN A 177 9.37 -8.05 8.97
C GLN A 177 8.95 -9.13 9.97
N SER A 178 7.64 -9.26 10.20
CA SER A 178 7.09 -10.25 11.13
C SER A 178 7.27 -11.68 10.62
N LEU A 179 7.15 -11.91 9.32
CA LEU A 179 7.40 -13.21 8.71
C LEU A 179 8.89 -13.59 8.82
N ARG A 180 9.81 -12.68 8.46
CA ARG A 180 11.26 -12.91 8.53
C ARG A 180 11.78 -13.11 9.95
N ALA A 181 11.16 -12.48 10.95
CA ALA A 181 11.52 -12.70 12.35
C ALA A 181 11.25 -14.14 12.81
N ALA A 182 10.30 -14.82 12.17
CA ALA A 182 9.93 -16.21 12.49
C ALA A 182 10.56 -17.23 11.52
N ASN A 183 10.85 -16.82 10.29
CA ASN A 183 11.47 -17.65 9.24
C ASN A 183 12.31 -16.78 8.31
N GLY A 184 13.58 -17.15 8.10
CA GLY A 184 14.52 -16.36 7.29
C GLY A 184 14.29 -16.40 5.78
N ASP A 185 13.65 -17.44 5.23
CA ASP A 185 13.46 -17.58 3.77
C ASP A 185 12.14 -16.95 3.29
N VAL A 186 12.03 -15.64 3.49
CA VAL A 186 10.91 -14.84 2.99
C VAL A 186 11.42 -13.76 2.06
N GLU A 187 11.01 -13.84 0.79
CA GLU A 187 11.27 -12.84 -0.23
C GLU A 187 10.10 -11.84 -0.33
N LEU A 188 10.40 -10.58 -0.55
CA LEU A 188 9.42 -9.53 -0.80
C LEU A 188 9.57 -8.94 -2.19
N ILE A 189 8.55 -9.11 -3.00
CA ILE A 189 8.40 -8.46 -4.30
C ILE A 189 7.47 -7.26 -4.13
N GLY A 190 8.00 -6.05 -4.36
CA GLY A 190 7.23 -4.82 -4.36
C GLY A 190 6.65 -4.54 -5.75
N VAL A 191 5.37 -4.17 -5.81
CA VAL A 191 4.71 -3.79 -7.05
C VAL A 191 4.37 -2.30 -7.01
N GLN A 192 4.75 -1.57 -8.06
CA GLN A 192 4.60 -0.13 -8.21
C GLN A 192 3.92 0.24 -9.53
N PRO A 193 3.22 1.37 -9.61
CA PRO A 193 2.91 2.00 -10.89
C PRO A 193 4.14 2.72 -11.44
N PHE A 194 4.15 3.02 -12.71
CA PHE A 194 5.03 4.05 -13.28
C PHE A 194 4.63 5.44 -12.78
N GLY A 195 5.52 6.42 -12.89
CA GLY A 195 5.26 7.80 -12.43
C GLY A 195 5.39 8.02 -10.92
N SER A 196 5.89 7.04 -10.16
CA SER A 196 6.05 7.12 -8.71
C SER A 196 7.48 7.41 -8.30
N VAL A 197 7.67 8.32 -7.34
CA VAL A 197 8.99 8.59 -6.74
C VAL A 197 9.47 7.49 -5.81
N THR A 198 8.58 6.60 -5.38
CA THR A 198 8.85 5.61 -4.33
C THR A 198 10.03 4.70 -4.66
N PHE A 199 10.14 4.26 -5.92
CA PHE A 199 11.28 3.47 -6.42
C PHE A 199 11.82 4.04 -7.74
N GLY A 200 11.76 5.37 -7.94
CA GLY A 200 12.49 6.08 -8.98
C GLY A 200 11.89 5.98 -10.39
N SER A 201 10.56 5.86 -10.53
CA SER A 201 9.91 5.80 -11.85
C SER A 201 9.17 7.09 -12.25
N GLU A 202 9.41 8.20 -11.55
CA GLU A 202 8.71 9.47 -11.75
C GLU A 202 8.90 10.08 -13.15
N HIS A 203 9.94 9.66 -13.85
CA HIS A 203 10.26 10.11 -15.21
C HIS A 203 9.54 9.31 -16.31
N VAL A 204 8.81 8.25 -15.98
CA VAL A 204 8.06 7.42 -16.94
C VAL A 204 6.58 7.68 -16.79
N GLU A 205 5.97 8.27 -17.81
CA GLU A 205 4.55 8.56 -17.82
C GLU A 205 3.74 7.35 -18.29
N ASP A 206 2.74 6.96 -17.50
CA ASP A 206 1.69 6.02 -17.87
C ASP A 206 0.38 6.80 -18.06
N PRO A 207 -0.13 6.98 -19.30
CA PRO A 207 -1.31 7.79 -19.55
C PRO A 207 -2.59 7.27 -18.87
N GLY A 208 -2.64 5.97 -18.57
CA GLY A 208 -3.79 5.34 -17.92
C GLY A 208 -3.73 5.35 -16.40
N ILE A 209 -2.66 5.86 -15.80
CA ILE A 209 -2.39 5.70 -14.38
C ILE A 209 -3.52 6.20 -13.48
N ILE A 210 -3.92 5.32 -12.56
CA ILE A 210 -4.77 5.67 -11.42
C ILE A 210 -3.98 5.35 -10.15
N ILE A 211 -3.66 6.37 -9.37
CA ILE A 211 -3.01 6.18 -8.06
C ILE A 211 -4.07 5.77 -7.05
N ALA A 212 -4.29 4.47 -6.97
CA ALA A 212 -5.31 3.83 -6.13
C ALA A 212 -4.68 3.19 -4.89
N GLY A 213 -3.94 3.96 -4.11
CA GLY A 213 -3.29 3.49 -2.89
C GLY A 213 -1.94 2.80 -3.11
N ILE A 214 -1.37 2.86 -4.31
CA ILE A 214 -0.02 2.42 -4.66
C ILE A 214 0.74 3.56 -5.33
N GLY A 215 2.06 3.61 -5.10
CA GLY A 215 2.90 4.72 -5.58
C GLY A 215 2.68 6.02 -4.81
N SER A 216 3.54 6.99 -5.10
CA SER A 216 3.49 8.33 -4.51
C SER A 216 4.22 9.33 -5.39
N ALA A 217 3.85 10.61 -5.28
CA ALA A 217 4.58 11.72 -5.87
C ALA A 217 5.48 12.46 -4.85
N ILE A 218 5.48 12.02 -3.57
CA ILE A 218 6.37 12.50 -2.51
C ILE A 218 7.00 11.30 -1.78
N PRO A 219 8.20 11.41 -1.21
CA PRO A 219 8.83 10.33 -0.46
C PRO A 219 8.05 9.95 0.78
N PHE A 220 7.97 8.64 1.07
CA PHE A 220 7.34 8.09 2.27
C PHE A 220 8.39 7.37 3.12
N ARG A 221 8.62 7.84 4.34
CA ARG A 221 9.60 7.25 5.27
C ARG A 221 9.28 5.80 5.65
N ASN A 222 7.99 5.43 5.61
CA ASN A 222 7.55 4.06 5.90
C ASN A 222 7.79 3.08 4.74
N VAL A 223 8.29 3.53 3.58
CA VAL A 223 8.81 2.63 2.55
C VAL A 223 10.27 2.35 2.85
N ARG A 224 10.55 1.19 3.40
CA ARG A 224 11.90 0.74 3.73
C ARG A 224 12.45 -0.10 2.60
N HIS A 225 13.31 0.49 1.79
CA HIS A 225 13.89 -0.11 0.59
C HIS A 225 14.66 -1.40 0.89
N GLU A 226 15.29 -1.47 2.06
CA GLU A 226 16.04 -2.65 2.56
C GLU A 226 15.18 -3.88 2.84
N LEU A 227 13.87 -3.78 2.72
CA LEU A 227 12.98 -4.92 2.86
C LEU A 227 12.68 -5.64 1.54
N TYR A 228 12.87 -4.96 0.40
CA TYR A 228 12.46 -5.45 -0.92
C TYR A 228 13.58 -6.16 -1.65
N ASP A 229 13.29 -7.35 -2.16
CA ASP A 229 14.23 -8.16 -2.95
C ASP A 229 14.12 -7.83 -4.44
N VAL A 230 12.89 -7.63 -4.94
CA VAL A 230 12.62 -7.28 -6.35
C VAL A 230 11.54 -6.20 -6.39
N ILE A 231 11.65 -5.30 -7.37
CA ILE A 231 10.59 -4.32 -7.67
C ILE A 231 10.08 -4.53 -9.10
N HIS A 232 8.75 -4.53 -9.23
CA HIS A 232 8.05 -4.52 -10.49
C HIS A 232 7.29 -3.20 -10.68
N TRP A 233 7.42 -2.58 -11.84
CA TRP A 233 6.60 -1.45 -12.28
C TRP A 233 5.62 -1.94 -13.33
N VAL A 234 4.32 -1.80 -13.05
CA VAL A 234 3.24 -2.35 -13.86
C VAL A 234 2.32 -1.23 -14.31
N SER A 235 2.04 -1.16 -15.61
CA SER A 235 1.14 -0.15 -16.19
C SER A 235 -0.31 -0.37 -15.77
N PHE A 236 -1.12 0.68 -15.96
CA PHE A 236 -2.57 0.58 -15.72
C PHE A 236 -3.24 -0.53 -16.53
N ASP A 237 -2.92 -0.67 -17.80
CA ASP A 237 -3.53 -1.69 -18.67
C ASP A 237 -3.24 -3.12 -18.19
N TYR A 238 -2.04 -3.35 -17.68
CA TYR A 238 -1.68 -4.66 -17.12
C TYR A 238 -2.34 -4.88 -15.75
N ALA A 239 -2.44 -3.84 -14.93
CA ALA A 239 -3.17 -3.89 -13.66
C ALA A 239 -4.66 -4.18 -13.86
N LEU A 240 -5.30 -3.52 -14.85
CA LEU A 240 -6.67 -3.79 -15.28
C LEU A 240 -6.81 -5.24 -15.74
N SER A 241 -5.91 -5.71 -16.58
CA SER A 241 -5.93 -7.10 -17.07
C SER A 241 -5.87 -8.10 -15.93
N GLY A 242 -5.01 -7.88 -14.93
CA GLY A 242 -4.91 -8.72 -13.73
C GLY A 242 -6.18 -8.69 -12.88
N ALA A 243 -6.80 -7.53 -12.67
CA ALA A 243 -8.04 -7.41 -11.89
C ALA A 243 -9.21 -8.14 -12.59
N VAL A 244 -9.33 -7.99 -13.89
CA VAL A 244 -10.34 -8.70 -14.70
C VAL A 244 -10.08 -10.20 -14.72
N ALA A 245 -8.82 -10.62 -14.84
CA ALA A 245 -8.46 -12.06 -14.82
C ALA A 245 -8.74 -12.72 -13.46
N LEU A 246 -8.51 -12.02 -12.34
CA LEU A 246 -8.89 -12.51 -11.01
C LEU A 246 -10.39 -12.84 -10.94
N LEU A 247 -11.23 -11.94 -11.44
CA LEU A 247 -12.67 -12.16 -11.44
C LEU A 247 -13.08 -13.29 -12.41
N ARG A 248 -12.51 -13.32 -13.62
CA ARG A 248 -12.83 -14.35 -14.63
C ARG A 248 -12.39 -15.76 -14.24
N ARG A 249 -11.16 -15.90 -13.72
CA ARG A 249 -10.55 -17.20 -13.46
C ARG A 249 -10.89 -17.77 -12.09
N HIS A 250 -11.07 -16.88 -11.08
CA HIS A 250 -11.17 -17.27 -9.68
C HIS A 250 -12.41 -16.73 -8.96
N ALA A 251 -13.29 -16.00 -9.66
CA ALA A 251 -14.46 -15.31 -9.09
C ALA A 251 -14.10 -14.34 -7.94
N ILE A 252 -12.88 -13.79 -7.93
CA ILE A 252 -12.40 -12.87 -6.89
C ILE A 252 -12.51 -11.43 -7.40
N PHE A 253 -13.44 -10.67 -6.80
CA PHE A 253 -13.66 -9.27 -7.10
C PHE A 253 -12.78 -8.41 -6.17
N ALA A 254 -11.58 -8.05 -6.64
CA ALA A 254 -10.56 -7.32 -5.90
C ALA A 254 -10.14 -6.03 -6.64
N GLY A 255 -9.55 -5.07 -5.92
CA GLY A 255 -9.18 -3.77 -6.45
C GLY A 255 -8.04 -3.79 -7.47
N LEU A 256 -7.74 -2.63 -8.05
CA LEU A 256 -6.72 -2.47 -9.10
C LEU A 256 -5.31 -2.86 -8.63
N SER A 257 -4.93 -2.50 -7.40
CA SER A 257 -3.65 -2.90 -6.80
C SER A 257 -3.51 -4.42 -6.68
N SER A 258 -4.63 -5.12 -6.43
CA SER A 258 -4.67 -6.59 -6.41
C SER A 258 -4.43 -7.17 -7.80
N GLY A 259 -4.95 -6.52 -8.85
CA GLY A 259 -4.68 -6.87 -10.24
C GLY A 259 -3.19 -6.77 -10.57
N CYS A 260 -2.52 -5.67 -10.18
CA CYS A 260 -1.08 -5.54 -10.32
C CYS A 260 -0.32 -6.69 -9.66
N CYS A 261 -0.65 -6.99 -8.40
CA CYS A 261 0.00 -8.07 -7.66
C CYS A 261 -0.25 -9.44 -8.29
N TYR A 262 -1.45 -9.69 -8.80
CA TYR A 262 -1.79 -10.97 -9.43
C TYR A 262 -1.02 -11.21 -10.73
N VAL A 263 -0.84 -10.19 -11.58
CA VAL A 263 -0.01 -10.31 -12.79
C VAL A 263 1.40 -10.76 -12.44
N VAL A 264 2.02 -10.14 -11.45
CA VAL A 264 3.38 -10.49 -10.99
C VAL A 264 3.39 -11.88 -10.35
N ALA A 265 2.47 -12.13 -9.42
CA ALA A 265 2.44 -13.39 -8.66
C ALA A 265 2.17 -14.62 -9.53
N ALA A 266 1.28 -14.51 -10.52
CA ALA A 266 1.00 -15.60 -11.47
C ALA A 266 2.23 -15.97 -12.28
N ARG A 267 3.02 -14.98 -12.72
CA ARG A 267 4.28 -15.21 -13.42
C ARG A 267 5.33 -15.85 -12.51
N GLU A 268 5.51 -15.31 -11.30
CA GLU A 268 6.45 -15.87 -10.32
C GLU A 268 6.11 -17.35 -10.00
N ALA A 269 4.83 -17.66 -9.80
CA ALA A 269 4.39 -19.01 -9.54
C ALA A 269 4.70 -19.98 -10.70
N ALA A 270 4.50 -19.54 -11.94
CA ALA A 270 4.82 -20.33 -13.12
C ALA A 270 6.32 -20.57 -13.30
N GLN A 271 7.17 -19.63 -12.91
CA GLN A 271 8.62 -19.72 -13.06
C GLN A 271 9.31 -20.43 -11.89
N ARG A 272 8.68 -20.49 -10.72
CA ARG A 272 9.27 -20.98 -9.47
C ARG A 272 8.34 -21.99 -8.79
N PRO A 273 8.13 -23.19 -9.39
CA PRO A 273 7.15 -24.17 -8.92
C PRO A 273 7.44 -24.71 -7.50
N ASP A 274 8.69 -24.63 -7.07
CA ASP A 274 9.13 -25.11 -5.75
C ASP A 274 8.99 -24.07 -4.64
N ARG A 275 8.47 -22.87 -4.97
CA ARG A 275 8.32 -21.76 -4.01
C ARG A 275 6.86 -21.39 -3.83
N THR A 276 6.43 -21.19 -2.60
CA THR A 276 5.09 -20.71 -2.29
C THR A 276 5.00 -19.21 -2.60
N ILE A 277 4.06 -18.82 -3.44
CA ILE A 277 3.83 -17.42 -3.83
C ILE A 277 2.52 -16.94 -3.21
N LEU A 278 2.60 -15.96 -2.34
CA LEU A 278 1.46 -15.29 -1.71
C LEU A 278 1.37 -13.86 -2.19
N PHE A 279 0.28 -13.46 -2.83
CA PHE A 279 0.07 -12.05 -3.11
C PHE A 279 -1.06 -11.43 -2.29
N ILE A 280 -0.95 -10.11 -2.11
CA ILE A 280 -1.85 -9.32 -1.29
C ILE A 280 -2.94 -8.69 -2.16
N ALA A 281 -4.20 -8.98 -1.84
CA ALA A 281 -5.37 -8.26 -2.36
C ALA A 281 -5.91 -7.34 -1.26
N ALA A 282 -5.48 -6.08 -1.29
CA ALA A 282 -5.65 -5.13 -0.19
C ALA A 282 -7.10 -4.64 0.00
N ASP A 283 -7.95 -4.74 -1.02
CA ASP A 283 -9.34 -4.29 -1.01
C ASP A 283 -10.21 -5.03 -2.04
N THR A 284 -11.50 -4.71 -2.00
CA THR A 284 -12.50 -5.22 -2.95
C THR A 284 -12.60 -4.36 -4.21
N GLY A 285 -13.19 -4.92 -5.29
CA GLY A 285 -13.34 -4.24 -6.57
C GLY A 285 -14.40 -3.14 -6.62
N HIS A 286 -15.23 -2.96 -5.57
CA HIS A 286 -16.40 -2.09 -5.62
C HIS A 286 -16.10 -0.61 -5.95
N ARG A 287 -14.93 -0.11 -5.55
CA ARG A 287 -14.51 1.26 -5.86
C ARG A 287 -14.00 1.46 -7.30
N TYR A 288 -13.83 0.37 -8.03
CA TYR A 288 -13.19 0.36 -9.35
C TYR A 288 -14.15 -0.09 -10.47
N VAL A 289 -15.46 -0.15 -10.18
CA VAL A 289 -16.45 -0.61 -11.17
C VAL A 289 -16.38 0.21 -12.44
N ASP A 290 -16.46 1.54 -12.33
CA ASP A 290 -16.46 2.43 -13.50
C ASP A 290 -15.09 2.59 -14.15
N SER A 291 -14.03 2.67 -13.34
CA SER A 291 -12.67 2.97 -13.82
C SER A 291 -11.91 1.75 -14.35
N VAL A 292 -12.27 0.54 -13.92
CA VAL A 292 -11.57 -0.70 -14.26
C VAL A 292 -12.52 -1.74 -14.87
N PHE A 293 -13.55 -2.16 -14.12
CA PHE A 293 -14.37 -3.31 -14.53
C PHE A 293 -15.31 -3.02 -15.68
N ALA A 294 -15.82 -1.78 -15.82
CA ALA A 294 -16.58 -1.36 -17.01
C ALA A 294 -15.72 -1.43 -18.30
N ARG A 295 -14.39 -1.37 -18.14
CA ARG A 295 -13.42 -1.46 -19.24
C ARG A 295 -12.87 -2.90 -19.43
N HIS A 296 -13.56 -3.92 -18.95
CA HIS A 296 -13.10 -5.31 -18.98
C HIS A 296 -12.79 -5.87 -20.37
N THR A 297 -13.34 -5.27 -21.43
CA THR A 297 -13.05 -5.64 -22.83
C THR A 297 -11.66 -5.23 -23.29
N GLU A 298 -11.00 -4.30 -22.58
CA GLU A 298 -9.63 -3.88 -22.84
C GLU A 298 -8.59 -4.84 -22.20
N ALA A 299 -9.03 -5.75 -21.34
CA ALA A 299 -8.15 -6.68 -20.64
C ALA A 299 -7.45 -7.64 -21.62
N ARG A 300 -6.15 -7.80 -21.43
CA ARG A 300 -5.29 -8.75 -22.16
C ARG A 300 -5.23 -10.08 -21.43
N GLU A 301 -4.92 -11.15 -22.14
CA GLU A 301 -4.65 -12.45 -21.53
C GLU A 301 -3.31 -12.42 -20.77
N LEU A 302 -3.29 -12.97 -19.55
CA LEU A 302 -2.11 -12.92 -18.67
C LEU A 302 -0.88 -13.59 -19.28
N ASP A 303 -1.07 -14.67 -20.01
CA ASP A 303 0.02 -15.45 -20.61
C ASP A 303 0.79 -14.68 -21.70
N ALA A 304 0.17 -13.59 -22.21
CA ALA A 304 0.82 -12.66 -23.14
C ALA A 304 1.62 -11.55 -22.42
N LEU A 305 1.54 -11.47 -21.09
CA LEU A 305 2.18 -10.42 -20.30
C LEU A 305 3.54 -10.88 -19.79
N ALA A 306 4.58 -10.09 -20.05
CA ALA A 306 5.92 -10.36 -19.54
C ALA A 306 6.65 -9.05 -19.22
N PRO A 307 7.47 -9.02 -18.15
CA PRO A 307 8.30 -7.86 -17.84
C PRO A 307 9.53 -7.80 -18.75
N VAL A 308 10.00 -6.58 -18.98
CA VAL A 308 11.39 -6.34 -19.35
C VAL A 308 12.20 -6.34 -18.06
N VAL A 309 13.14 -7.28 -17.92
CA VAL A 309 14.08 -7.31 -16.80
C VAL A 309 15.16 -6.27 -17.06
N ILE A 310 15.33 -5.34 -16.15
CA ILE A 310 16.27 -4.21 -16.25
C ILE A 310 17.32 -4.27 -15.15
N SER A 311 18.46 -3.63 -15.40
CA SER A 311 19.57 -3.52 -14.44
C SER A 311 19.70 -2.11 -13.85
N SER A 312 19.05 -1.12 -14.46
CA SER A 312 19.13 0.29 -14.12
C SER A 312 17.77 0.97 -14.26
N LEU A 313 17.49 1.96 -13.42
CA LEU A 313 16.27 2.78 -13.49
C LEU A 313 16.15 3.57 -14.81
N ALA A 314 17.27 3.83 -15.47
CA ALA A 314 17.26 4.49 -16.79
C ALA A 314 16.66 3.61 -17.91
N GLU A 315 16.55 2.29 -17.69
CA GLU A 315 15.98 1.32 -18.62
C GLU A 315 14.48 1.09 -18.41
N LEU A 316 13.87 1.78 -17.41
CA LEU A 316 12.44 1.65 -17.13
C LEU A 316 11.61 1.89 -18.38
N THR A 317 10.74 0.95 -18.71
CA THR A 317 9.90 0.99 -19.90
C THR A 317 8.52 0.39 -19.64
N LEU A 318 7.51 1.02 -20.25
CA LEU A 318 6.15 0.47 -20.30
C LEU A 318 6.12 -0.79 -21.18
N PRO A 319 5.17 -1.71 -20.95
CA PRO A 319 4.12 -1.67 -19.95
C PRO A 319 4.48 -2.36 -18.62
N TRP A 320 5.60 -3.08 -18.53
CA TRP A 320 6.03 -3.80 -17.35
C TRP A 320 7.55 -3.93 -17.29
N SER A 321 8.17 -3.36 -16.26
CA SER A 321 9.59 -3.54 -15.95
C SER A 321 9.77 -4.26 -14.62
N ALA A 322 10.86 -5.04 -14.50
CA ALA A 322 11.24 -5.73 -13.27
C ALA A 322 12.74 -5.55 -13.01
N MET A 323 13.12 -5.30 -11.76
CA MET A 323 14.52 -5.12 -11.37
C MET A 323 14.81 -5.78 -10.03
N PRO A 324 15.90 -6.56 -9.90
CA PRO A 324 16.45 -6.95 -8.59
C PRO A 324 16.72 -5.69 -7.76
N TRP A 325 16.15 -5.65 -6.55
CA TRP A 325 16.35 -4.52 -5.64
C TRP A 325 17.39 -4.83 -4.58
N ASP A 326 17.56 -6.11 -4.28
CA ASP A 326 18.61 -6.66 -3.43
C ASP A 326 18.71 -6.01 -2.05
N ARG A 327 17.57 -5.56 -1.52
CA ARG A 327 17.47 -4.91 -0.19
C ARG A 327 18.39 -3.69 -0.03
N ARG A 328 18.68 -3.01 -1.12
CA ARG A 328 19.55 -1.82 -1.07
C ARG A 328 18.91 -0.70 -0.25
N PRO A 329 19.69 0.14 0.43
CA PRO A 329 19.18 1.28 1.18
C PRO A 329 18.51 2.28 0.23
N ASP A 330 17.57 3.07 0.77
CA ASP A 330 16.95 4.17 0.05
C ASP A 330 18.02 5.21 -0.35
N PRO A 331 18.18 5.52 -1.64
CA PRO A 331 19.14 6.53 -2.09
C PRO A 331 18.88 7.92 -1.48
N ALA A 332 17.60 8.23 -1.14
CA ALA A 332 17.22 9.50 -0.54
C ALA A 332 17.46 9.56 0.99
N GLN A 333 17.74 8.42 1.64
CA GLN A 333 17.97 8.30 3.08
C GLN A 333 19.45 8.04 3.43
N GLN A 334 20.39 8.32 2.53
CA GLN A 334 21.81 8.28 2.89
C GLN A 334 22.05 9.23 4.08
N PRO A 335 22.74 8.78 5.14
CA PRO A 335 23.02 9.63 6.30
C PRO A 335 23.78 10.88 5.85
N VAL A 336 23.42 12.03 6.40
CA VAL A 336 24.05 13.34 6.14
C VAL A 336 25.56 13.29 6.42
N ASP A 337 26.02 12.32 7.20
CA ASP A 337 27.44 12.07 7.52
C ASP A 337 28.28 11.60 6.32
N ALA A 338 27.67 11.03 5.28
CA ALA A 338 28.38 10.63 4.07
C ALA A 338 28.72 11.85 3.19
N ILE A 339 27.87 12.89 3.21
CA ILE A 339 28.09 14.13 2.44
C ILE A 339 29.19 14.97 3.10
N ALA A 340 29.29 14.96 4.43
CA ALA A 340 30.35 15.66 5.16
C ALA A 340 31.73 15.06 4.90
N SER A 341 31.85 13.76 4.72
CA SER A 341 33.14 13.08 4.41
C SER A 341 33.57 13.30 2.97
N GLU A 342 32.67 13.40 1.99
CA GLU A 342 33.03 13.72 0.60
C GLU A 342 33.45 15.19 0.41
N VAL A 343 32.82 16.12 1.14
CA VAL A 343 33.20 17.53 1.12
C VAL A 343 34.56 17.75 1.79
N ALA A 344 34.87 17.01 2.86
CA ALA A 344 36.15 17.05 3.53
C ALA A 344 37.27 16.42 2.67
N ALA A 345 36.98 15.39 1.89
CA ALA A 345 37.95 14.75 0.99
C ALA A 345 38.28 15.56 -0.26
N ARG A 346 37.46 16.55 -0.64
CA ARG A 346 37.72 17.47 -1.77
C ARG A 346 38.40 18.78 -1.36
N ALA A 347 38.63 18.99 -0.06
CA ALA A 347 39.30 20.19 0.49
C ALA A 347 40.75 19.94 0.85
N HIS A 348 41.34 18.82 0.50
CA HIS A 348 42.77 18.47 0.52
C HIS A 348 43.18 18.03 -0.90
#